data_a53608068430850c4629b97ec404b45e
#
_entry.id   a53608068430850c4629b97ec404b45e
#
_cell.length_a   1.000
_cell.length_b   1.000
_cell.length_c   1.000
_cell.angle_alpha   90.00
_cell.angle_beta   90.00
_cell.angle_gamma   90.00
#
_symmetry.space_group_name_H-M   'P 1'
#
loop_
_entity.id
_entity.type
_entity.pdbx_description
1 polymer ?
#
loop_
_entity_poly.entity_id
_entity_poly.type
_entity_poly.pdbx_seq_one_letter_code
_entity_poly.pdbx_strand_id
1 'polypeptide(L)'
;MDRQAIDYSRHRILVVEDQPFVRRTIVQILGQIGFRDVAEADNGESAMYECIRVDPDLIVCDIDMKPVSGLQFLAHLRASTEAANPRAPVVFLTNHTESEIVKQAMALGVNGFVVKPPSFAALKERVDRLLGGR
;
A
#
# COMPACT_ATOMS: atom_id res chain seq x y z
N MET A 1 -12.18 -23.74 -15.57
CA MET A 1 -12.17 -22.38 -15.91
C MET A 1 -10.87 -21.70 -15.62
N ASP A 2 -10.39 -21.05 -16.57
CA ASP A 2 -9.07 -20.47 -16.47
C ASP A 2 -9.13 -19.13 -15.78
N ARG A 3 -8.21 -18.99 -14.87
CA ARG A 3 -8.04 -17.72 -14.23
C ARG A 3 -6.87 -17.01 -14.93
N GLN A 4 -7.13 -15.81 -15.36
CA GLN A 4 -6.07 -15.06 -15.99
C GLN A 4 -4.99 -14.73 -14.99
N ALA A 5 -3.76 -14.94 -15.41
CA ALA A 5 -2.63 -14.55 -14.60
C ALA A 5 -2.55 -13.02 -14.53
N ILE A 6 -2.13 -12.53 -13.38
CA ILE A 6 -1.95 -11.10 -13.20
C ILE A 6 -0.67 -10.68 -13.90
N ASP A 7 -0.75 -9.65 -14.71
CA ASP A 7 0.44 -9.05 -15.30
C ASP A 7 0.86 -7.87 -14.41
N TYR A 8 1.70 -8.16 -13.43
CA TYR A 8 2.11 -7.14 -12.45
C TYR A 8 2.82 -5.97 -13.10
N SER A 9 3.46 -6.19 -14.24
CA SER A 9 4.20 -5.12 -14.92
C SER A 9 3.30 -4.01 -15.44
N ARG A 10 2.01 -4.26 -15.51
CA ARG A 10 1.04 -3.27 -15.97
C ARG A 10 0.47 -2.44 -14.84
N HIS A 11 0.81 -2.76 -13.61
CA HIS A 11 0.26 -2.09 -12.45
C HIS A 11 1.30 -1.20 -11.81
N ARG A 12 0.85 -0.04 -11.35
CA ARG A 12 1.69 0.91 -10.66
C ARG A 12 1.42 0.79 -9.17
N ILE A 13 2.49 0.62 -8.39
CA ILE A 13 2.35 0.45 -6.97
C ILE A 13 3.15 1.53 -6.24
N LEU A 14 2.60 2.04 -5.15
CA LEU A 14 3.27 3.02 -4.31
C LEU A 14 3.63 2.37 -2.98
N VAL A 15 4.89 2.49 -2.57
CA VAL A 15 5.36 2.00 -1.29
C VAL A 15 5.64 3.21 -0.40
N VAL A 16 5.01 3.23 0.77
CA VAL A 16 5.15 4.31 1.74
C VAL A 16 5.76 3.75 3.02
N GLU A 17 6.99 4.15 3.31
CA GLU A 17 7.73 3.64 4.46
C GLU A 17 8.83 4.63 4.80
N ASP A 18 8.93 5.05 6.07
CA ASP A 18 9.87 6.09 6.46
C ASP A 18 11.29 5.55 6.70
N GLN A 19 11.46 4.24 6.90
CA GLN A 19 12.78 3.66 7.09
C GLN A 19 13.32 3.17 5.76
N PRO A 20 14.43 3.76 5.27
CA PRO A 20 14.91 3.43 3.92
C PRO A 20 15.24 1.96 3.71
N PHE A 21 15.80 1.29 4.73
CA PHE A 21 16.16 -0.11 4.62
C PHE A 21 14.90 -0.97 4.44
N VAL A 22 13.87 -0.70 5.26
CA VAL A 22 12.61 -1.44 5.19
C VAL A 22 11.93 -1.17 3.85
N ARG A 23 11.92 0.09 3.42
CA ARG A 23 11.31 0.46 2.15
C ARG A 23 11.97 -0.27 0.99
N ARG A 24 13.31 -0.34 1.00
CA ARG A 24 14.05 -1.03 -0.06
C ARG A 24 13.71 -2.52 -0.08
N THR A 25 13.57 -3.13 1.09
CA THR A 25 13.19 -4.54 1.17
C THR A 25 11.83 -4.78 0.55
N ILE A 26 10.86 -3.92 0.84
CA ILE A 26 9.52 -4.04 0.28
C ILE A 26 9.57 -3.91 -1.25
N VAL A 27 10.32 -2.92 -1.73
CA VAL A 27 10.46 -2.70 -3.16
C VAL A 27 11.07 -3.93 -3.85
N GLN A 28 12.07 -4.55 -3.21
CA GLN A 28 12.70 -5.75 -3.74
C GLN A 28 11.69 -6.91 -3.83
N ILE A 29 10.89 -7.08 -2.78
CA ILE A 29 9.88 -8.15 -2.79
C ILE A 29 8.87 -7.91 -3.91
N LEU A 30 8.42 -6.68 -4.08
CA LEU A 30 7.46 -6.36 -5.13
C LEU A 30 8.06 -6.59 -6.51
N GLY A 31 9.34 -6.28 -6.68
CA GLY A 31 10.05 -6.56 -7.92
C GLY A 31 10.10 -8.05 -8.20
N GLN A 32 10.34 -8.87 -7.17
CA GLN A 32 10.35 -10.33 -7.32
C GLN A 32 8.97 -10.87 -7.69
N ILE A 33 7.91 -10.22 -7.21
CA ILE A 33 6.55 -10.60 -7.58
C ILE A 33 6.31 -10.31 -9.07
N GLY A 34 6.89 -9.23 -9.58
CA GLY A 34 6.76 -8.91 -10.99
C GLY A 34 6.45 -7.46 -11.29
N PHE A 35 6.35 -6.61 -10.28
CA PHE A 35 6.09 -5.19 -10.50
C PHE A 35 7.32 -4.51 -11.10
N ARG A 36 7.09 -3.64 -12.05
CA ARG A 36 8.17 -2.86 -12.67
C ARG A 36 8.04 -1.37 -12.42
N ASP A 37 6.85 -0.93 -12.07
CA ASP A 37 6.56 0.49 -11.85
C ASP A 37 6.24 0.67 -10.37
N VAL A 38 7.27 0.94 -9.58
CA VAL A 38 7.14 1.10 -8.13
C VAL A 38 7.57 2.51 -7.76
N ALA A 39 6.63 3.29 -7.22
CA ALA A 39 6.92 4.61 -6.70
C ALA A 39 7.13 4.50 -5.19
N GLU A 40 7.85 5.45 -4.62
CA GLU A 40 8.23 5.41 -3.22
C GLU A 40 7.91 6.73 -2.54
N ALA A 41 7.53 6.66 -1.28
CA ALA A 41 7.34 7.83 -0.43
C ALA A 41 7.81 7.48 0.96
N ASP A 42 8.26 8.48 1.73
CA ASP A 42 8.83 8.24 3.05
C ASP A 42 7.95 8.74 4.20
N ASN A 43 6.79 9.31 3.90
CA ASN A 43 5.83 9.70 4.92
C ASN A 43 4.48 9.96 4.27
N GLY A 44 3.47 10.26 5.10
CA GLY A 44 2.11 10.44 4.58
C GLY A 44 1.95 11.64 3.67
N GLU A 45 2.72 12.69 3.90
CA GLU A 45 2.62 13.88 3.07
C GLU A 45 3.17 13.62 1.67
N SER A 46 4.38 13.04 1.58
CA SER A 46 4.94 12.69 0.29
C SER A 46 4.10 11.62 -0.41
N ALA A 47 3.45 10.74 0.37
CA ALA A 47 2.57 9.73 -0.20
C ALA A 47 1.38 10.39 -0.92
N MET A 48 0.78 11.42 -0.34
CA MET A 48 -0.31 12.11 -1.01
C MET A 48 0.16 12.76 -2.31
N TYR A 49 1.34 13.37 -2.28
CA TYR A 49 1.92 13.94 -3.48
C TYR A 49 2.06 12.88 -4.58
N GLU A 50 2.58 11.71 -4.20
CA GLU A 50 2.78 10.64 -5.17
C GLU A 50 1.46 10.08 -5.68
N CYS A 51 0.44 10.00 -4.84
CA CYS A 51 -0.88 9.53 -5.27
C CYS A 51 -1.46 10.43 -6.36
N ILE A 52 -1.24 11.73 -6.23
CA ILE A 52 -1.71 12.69 -7.22
C ILE A 52 -0.86 12.57 -8.50
N ARG A 53 0.45 12.42 -8.33
CA ARG A 53 1.38 12.42 -9.45
C ARG A 53 1.31 11.15 -10.30
N VAL A 54 1.23 9.98 -9.65
CA VAL A 54 1.36 8.72 -10.38
C VAL A 54 0.10 7.88 -10.43
N ASP A 55 -0.90 8.21 -9.65
CA ASP A 55 -2.19 7.50 -9.63
C ASP A 55 -1.98 5.98 -9.50
N PRO A 56 -1.51 5.52 -8.34
CA PRO A 56 -1.18 4.09 -8.18
C PRO A 56 -2.42 3.20 -8.18
N ASP A 57 -2.21 1.98 -8.63
CA ASP A 57 -3.25 0.95 -8.60
C ASP A 57 -3.33 0.26 -7.25
N LEU A 58 -2.26 0.35 -6.46
CA LEU A 58 -2.18 -0.29 -5.16
C LEU A 58 -1.15 0.46 -4.32
N ILE A 59 -1.44 0.60 -3.03
CA ILE A 59 -0.55 1.30 -2.11
C ILE A 59 -0.21 0.37 -0.96
N VAL A 60 1.08 0.18 -0.69
CA VAL A 60 1.57 -0.55 0.48
C VAL A 60 2.16 0.49 1.42
N CYS A 61 1.62 0.61 2.61
CA CYS A 61 1.91 1.73 3.49
C CYS A 61 2.12 1.27 4.92
N ASP A 62 3.22 1.73 5.54
CA ASP A 62 3.42 1.54 6.96
C ASP A 62 2.44 2.42 7.74
N ILE A 63 1.90 1.87 8.83
CA ILE A 63 1.01 2.66 9.69
C ILE A 63 1.79 3.68 10.50
N ASP A 64 2.94 3.27 11.04
CA ASP A 64 3.69 4.09 11.99
C ASP A 64 4.74 4.92 11.28
N MET A 65 4.38 6.15 10.95
CA MET A 65 5.30 7.10 10.32
C MET A 65 5.12 8.48 10.92
N LYS A 66 6.11 9.31 10.72
CA LYS A 66 6.07 10.71 11.14
C LYS A 66 6.59 11.58 10.02
N PRO A 67 6.11 12.80 9.89
CA PRO A 67 5.13 13.48 10.74
C PRO A 67 3.68 13.07 10.48
N VAL A 68 3.38 12.47 9.33
CA VAL A 68 2.03 12.05 8.97
C VAL A 68 1.99 10.53 8.95
N SER A 69 1.14 9.96 9.80
CA SER A 69 1.04 8.50 9.92
C SER A 69 0.28 7.88 8.76
N GLY A 70 0.31 6.55 8.70
CA GLY A 70 -0.46 5.84 7.68
C GLY A 70 -1.96 6.06 7.82
N LEU A 71 -2.46 6.12 9.06
CA LEU A 71 -3.89 6.39 9.27
C LEU A 71 -4.27 7.78 8.77
N GLN A 72 -3.43 8.77 9.05
CA GLN A 72 -3.69 10.14 8.57
C GLN A 72 -3.62 10.20 7.05
N PHE A 73 -2.64 9.50 6.46
CA PHE A 73 -2.54 9.44 5.02
C PHE A 73 -3.80 8.84 4.40
N LEU A 74 -4.26 7.71 4.96
CA LEU A 74 -5.45 7.04 4.42
C LEU A 74 -6.68 7.95 4.50
N ALA A 75 -6.83 8.66 5.62
CA ALA A 75 -7.94 9.60 5.77
C ALA A 75 -7.87 10.71 4.71
N HIS A 76 -6.68 11.25 4.49
CA HIS A 76 -6.48 12.30 3.49
C HIS A 76 -6.78 11.78 2.08
N LEU A 77 -6.31 10.57 1.78
CA LEU A 77 -6.53 10.00 0.45
C LEU A 77 -8.02 9.81 0.18
N ARG A 78 -8.73 9.22 1.14
CA ARG A 78 -10.15 8.93 0.95
C ARG A 78 -10.99 10.20 0.80
N ALA A 79 -10.53 11.31 1.37
CA ALA A 79 -11.22 12.59 1.28
C ALA A 79 -10.70 13.47 0.14
N SER A 80 -9.72 13.02 -0.61
CA SER A 80 -9.04 13.85 -1.59
C SER A 80 -9.93 14.15 -2.79
N THR A 81 -9.87 15.39 -3.25
CA THR A 81 -10.51 15.80 -4.50
C THR A 81 -9.48 15.96 -5.62
N GLU A 82 -8.20 15.78 -5.31
CA GLU A 82 -7.13 15.94 -6.28
C GLU A 82 -6.59 14.61 -6.78
N ALA A 83 -6.67 13.56 -5.97
CA ALA A 83 -6.23 12.24 -6.41
C ALA A 83 -7.22 11.70 -7.43
N ALA A 84 -6.69 11.09 -8.49
CA ALA A 84 -7.55 10.52 -9.53
C ALA A 84 -8.39 9.38 -8.99
N ASN A 85 -7.82 8.62 -8.03
CA ASN A 85 -8.56 7.51 -7.42
C ASN A 85 -8.43 7.57 -5.90
N PRO A 86 -9.30 8.31 -5.22
CA PRO A 86 -9.25 8.35 -3.75
C PRO A 86 -9.66 7.03 -3.10
N ARG A 87 -10.13 6.07 -3.89
CA ARG A 87 -10.47 4.75 -3.38
C ARG A 87 -9.44 3.70 -3.74
N ALA A 88 -8.23 4.12 -4.14
CA ALA A 88 -7.15 3.19 -4.46
C ALA A 88 -6.95 2.21 -3.32
N PRO A 89 -6.73 0.92 -3.61
CA PRO A 89 -6.51 -0.07 -2.56
C PRO A 89 -5.27 0.25 -1.73
N VAL A 90 -5.41 0.18 -0.42
CA VAL A 90 -4.33 0.42 0.53
C VAL A 90 -4.18 -0.81 1.42
N VAL A 91 -2.95 -1.34 1.48
CA VAL A 91 -2.57 -2.39 2.40
C VAL A 91 -1.63 -1.79 3.43
N PHE A 92 -1.97 -1.93 4.71
CA PHE A 92 -1.09 -1.45 5.78
C PHE A 92 -0.12 -2.52 6.21
N LEU A 93 1.13 -2.11 6.39
CA LEU A 93 2.14 -2.92 7.07
C LEU A 93 2.13 -2.51 8.53
N THR A 94 2.06 -3.47 9.43
CA THR A 94 1.87 -3.14 10.83
C THR A 94 2.54 -4.16 11.76
N ASN A 95 3.03 -3.67 12.89
CA ASN A 95 3.39 -4.50 14.03
C ASN A 95 2.22 -4.61 15.01
N HIS A 96 1.17 -3.85 14.76
CA HIS A 96 0.06 -3.74 15.71
C HIS A 96 -0.95 -4.84 15.47
N THR A 97 -1.35 -5.47 16.56
CA THR A 97 -2.46 -6.40 16.52
C THR A 97 -3.61 -5.89 17.36
N GLU A 98 -3.46 -4.70 17.94
CA GLU A 98 -4.51 -4.14 18.79
C GLU A 98 -5.74 -3.83 17.98
N SER A 99 -6.87 -4.23 18.51
CA SER A 99 -8.12 -4.06 17.79
C SER A 99 -8.47 -2.60 17.54
N GLU A 100 -7.99 -1.68 18.38
CA GLU A 100 -8.32 -0.26 18.21
C GLU A 100 -7.70 0.31 16.93
N ILE A 101 -6.43 0.01 16.68
CA ILE A 101 -5.76 0.46 15.44
C ILE A 101 -6.44 -0.17 14.23
N VAL A 102 -6.74 -1.46 14.30
CA VAL A 102 -7.41 -2.16 13.21
C VAL A 102 -8.77 -1.53 12.94
N LYS A 103 -9.53 -1.22 13.99
CA LYS A 103 -10.85 -0.61 13.83
C LYS A 103 -10.76 0.75 13.15
N GLN A 104 -9.79 1.57 13.55
CA GLN A 104 -9.61 2.87 12.93
C GLN A 104 -9.29 2.74 11.44
N ALA A 105 -8.39 1.82 11.11
CA ALA A 105 -8.02 1.59 9.71
C ALA A 105 -9.21 1.09 8.90
N MET A 106 -9.97 0.17 9.45
CA MET A 106 -11.15 -0.35 8.78
C MET A 106 -12.19 0.73 8.54
N ALA A 107 -12.39 1.60 9.53
CA ALA A 107 -13.34 2.71 9.39
C ALA A 107 -12.91 3.67 8.30
N LEU A 108 -11.61 3.78 8.03
CA LEU A 108 -11.08 4.64 6.98
C LEU A 108 -11.03 3.94 5.62
N GLY A 109 -11.43 2.68 5.55
CA GLY A 109 -11.51 1.99 4.26
C GLY A 109 -10.21 1.35 3.81
N VAL A 110 -9.40 0.84 4.75
CA VAL A 110 -8.22 0.08 4.40
C VAL A 110 -8.63 -1.24 3.75
N ASN A 111 -7.81 -1.76 2.85
CA ASN A 111 -8.14 -2.95 2.08
C ASN A 111 -7.43 -4.20 2.56
N GLY A 112 -6.52 -4.08 3.52
CA GLY A 112 -5.86 -5.24 4.10
C GLY A 112 -4.69 -4.87 4.97
N PHE A 113 -4.15 -5.88 5.64
CA PHE A 113 -3.01 -5.73 6.54
C PHE A 113 -2.00 -6.83 6.25
N VAL A 114 -0.72 -6.49 6.41
CA VAL A 114 0.36 -7.46 6.39
C VAL A 114 1.22 -7.18 7.61
N VAL A 115 1.52 -8.22 8.38
CA VAL A 115 2.31 -8.08 9.60
C VAL A 115 3.78 -7.92 9.24
N LYS A 116 4.46 -7.01 9.91
CA LYS A 116 5.89 -6.77 9.70
C LYS A 116 6.71 -7.82 10.45
N PRO A 117 7.84 -8.24 9.91
CA PRO A 117 8.38 -7.86 8.60
C PRO A 117 7.62 -8.56 7.48
N PRO A 118 7.38 -7.87 6.38
CA PRO A 118 6.60 -8.47 5.29
C PRO A 118 7.39 -9.57 4.60
N SER A 119 6.70 -10.64 4.26
CA SER A 119 7.29 -11.72 3.50
C SER A 119 6.79 -11.68 2.06
N PHE A 120 7.52 -12.35 1.17
CA PHE A 120 7.09 -12.48 -0.21
C PHE A 120 5.70 -13.10 -0.29
N ALA A 121 5.49 -14.20 0.46
CA ALA A 121 4.21 -14.91 0.41
C ALA A 121 3.06 -14.06 0.90
N ALA A 122 3.26 -13.33 2.00
CA ALA A 122 2.19 -12.53 2.57
C ALA A 122 1.83 -11.35 1.67
N LEU A 123 2.84 -10.68 1.12
CA LEU A 123 2.59 -9.57 0.19
C LEU A 123 1.93 -10.05 -1.09
N LYS A 124 2.44 -11.14 -1.65
CA LYS A 124 1.87 -11.65 -2.89
C LYS A 124 0.42 -12.07 -2.72
N GLU A 125 0.11 -12.73 -1.61
CA GLU A 125 -1.26 -13.16 -1.37
C GLU A 125 -2.21 -11.96 -1.33
N ARG A 126 -1.81 -10.90 -0.64
CA ARG A 126 -2.66 -9.72 -0.51
C ARG A 126 -2.77 -8.95 -1.82
N VAL A 127 -1.65 -8.81 -2.52
CA VAL A 127 -1.63 -8.14 -3.82
C VAL A 127 -2.52 -8.88 -4.81
N ASP A 128 -2.40 -10.20 -4.86
CA ASP A 128 -3.18 -11.00 -5.79
C ASP A 128 -4.66 -10.86 -5.51
N ARG A 129 -5.04 -10.81 -4.24
CA ARG A 129 -6.43 -10.66 -3.87
C ARG A 129 -7.00 -9.32 -4.33
N LEU A 130 -6.20 -8.27 -4.25
CA LEU A 130 -6.66 -6.93 -4.59
C LEU A 130 -6.60 -6.63 -6.08
N LEU A 131 -5.61 -7.14 -6.78
CA LEU A 131 -5.44 -6.86 -8.20
C LEU A 131 -6.13 -7.91 -9.08
N GLY A 132 -6.09 -9.16 -8.65
CA GLY A 132 -6.69 -10.24 -9.42
C GLY A 132 -8.12 -10.46 -9.07
N GLY A 133 -8.53 -9.86 -8.08
CA GLY A 133 -9.64 -10.08 -7.27
C GLY A 133 -10.97 -10.23 -7.81
N ARG A 134 -11.22 -11.16 -8.23
CA ARG A 134 -12.60 -11.27 -8.52
C ARG A 134 -13.03 -12.63 -8.57
#